data_4156d0b11f389de1f4025ff8142d95ac
#
_entry.id   4156d0b11f389de1f4025ff8142d95ac
#
_cell.length_a   1.000
_cell.length_b   1.000
_cell.length_c   1.000
_cell.angle_alpha   90.00
_cell.angle_beta   90.00
_cell.angle_gamma   90.00
#
_symmetry.space_group_name_H-M   'P 1'
#
loop_
_entity.id
_entity.type
_entity.pdbx_description
1 polymer ?
#
loop_
_entity_poly.entity_id
_entity_poly.type
_entity_poly.pdbx_seq_one_letter_code
_entity_poly.pdbx_strand_id
1 'polypeptide(L)'
;RFAQAGIAALAFTYRHFGDSSGQPRQLLSIKRQLADWDAAIAWVKSRTDVDGTRIAVWGSSFGGGHAITVAARHPELKAAVAQCPFTDGLASSLALGPVESLKVLPVVAKDVVAMIRHRAPVMIPLAGPPGSVALMNAPDALPGYQALLPENTTFRNEVAARVAPTIMAYRPGREAKKIRCPILFCISDTDSVTPPEQTLKYARTAPRCEIKRYDAGHFAFYLGEPFEQLVGDQVEFLTRTLRR
;
A
#
# COMPACT_ATOMS: atom_id res chain seq x y z
N ARG A 1 -0.02 8.65 16.28
CA ARG A 1 -1.44 8.92 16.53
C ARG A 1 -2.18 7.73 17.12
N PHE A 2 -1.98 6.53 16.60
CA PHE A 2 -2.61 5.32 17.18
C PHE A 2 -2.10 5.03 18.59
N ALA A 3 -0.79 5.14 18.82
CA ALA A 3 -0.22 4.99 20.16
C ALA A 3 -0.74 6.04 21.14
N GLN A 4 -0.91 7.28 20.72
CA GLN A 4 -1.53 8.35 21.54
C GLN A 4 -2.98 8.03 21.92
N ALA A 5 -3.68 7.25 21.09
CA ALA A 5 -5.04 6.78 21.35
C ALA A 5 -5.09 5.47 22.19
N GLY A 6 -3.95 4.99 22.69
CA GLY A 6 -3.84 3.76 23.47
C GLY A 6 -3.89 2.47 22.64
N ILE A 7 -3.61 2.54 21.35
CA ILE A 7 -3.54 1.39 20.45
C ILE A 7 -2.06 1.09 20.18
N ALA A 8 -1.59 -0.09 20.57
CA ALA A 8 -0.24 -0.53 20.21
C ALA A 8 -0.09 -0.59 18.68
N ALA A 9 1.01 -0.06 18.15
CA ALA A 9 1.26 -0.01 16.72
C ALA A 9 2.58 -0.70 16.38
N LEU A 10 2.54 -1.68 15.47
CA LEU A 10 3.70 -2.31 14.88
C LEU A 10 3.89 -1.81 13.46
N ALA A 11 5.01 -1.15 13.20
CA ALA A 11 5.50 -0.85 11.85
C ALA A 11 6.68 -1.77 11.54
N PHE A 12 6.74 -2.29 10.32
CA PHE A 12 7.84 -3.15 9.87
C PHE A 12 8.31 -2.77 8.47
N THR A 13 9.59 -3.02 8.21
CA THR A 13 10.17 -2.85 6.87
C THR A 13 10.13 -4.17 6.12
N TYR A 14 9.59 -4.15 4.91
CA TYR A 14 9.57 -5.34 4.05
C TYR A 14 10.96 -5.87 3.74
N ARG A 15 11.09 -7.19 3.61
CA ARG A 15 12.34 -7.80 3.12
C ARG A 15 12.79 -7.18 1.81
N HIS A 16 14.09 -7.13 1.57
CA HIS A 16 14.77 -6.47 0.45
C HIS A 16 14.83 -4.94 0.52
N PHE A 17 14.19 -4.30 1.52
CA PHE A 17 14.15 -2.83 1.68
C PHE A 17 14.73 -2.41 3.03
N GLY A 18 15.17 -1.13 3.12
CA GLY A 18 15.68 -0.54 4.36
C GLY A 18 16.68 -1.45 5.09
N ASP A 19 16.49 -1.62 6.39
CA ASP A 19 17.33 -2.44 7.25
C ASP A 19 16.95 -3.94 7.26
N SER A 20 15.84 -4.31 6.63
CA SER A 20 15.44 -5.71 6.52
C SER A 20 16.35 -6.47 5.56
N SER A 21 16.58 -7.74 5.87
CA SER A 21 17.40 -8.63 5.03
C SER A 21 16.77 -8.92 3.67
N GLY A 22 17.53 -9.55 2.78
CA GLY A 22 17.07 -10.04 1.49
C GLY A 22 17.90 -9.50 0.31
N GLN A 23 18.21 -10.41 -0.60
CA GLN A 23 18.91 -10.11 -1.85
C GLN A 23 18.07 -10.60 -3.04
N PRO A 24 18.14 -9.92 -4.19
CA PRO A 24 18.77 -8.61 -4.40
C PRO A 24 18.02 -7.49 -3.63
N ARG A 25 18.70 -6.38 -3.32
CA ARG A 25 18.06 -5.21 -2.71
C ARG A 25 17.04 -4.57 -3.66
N GLN A 26 16.08 -3.84 -3.10
CA GLN A 26 15.02 -3.15 -3.85
C GLN A 26 14.14 -4.09 -4.72
N LEU A 27 14.04 -5.35 -4.34
CA LEU A 27 13.17 -6.32 -5.00
C LEU A 27 11.78 -6.31 -4.36
N LEU A 28 10.84 -5.54 -4.91
CA LEU A 28 9.45 -5.61 -4.54
C LEU A 28 8.87 -6.95 -5.04
N SER A 29 8.27 -7.68 -4.15
CA SER A 29 7.55 -8.93 -4.48
C SER A 29 6.26 -8.99 -3.67
N ILE A 30 5.13 -8.86 -4.32
CA ILE A 30 3.80 -8.89 -3.69
C ILE A 30 3.64 -10.13 -2.80
N LYS A 31 4.00 -11.31 -3.33
CA LYS A 31 3.92 -12.57 -2.57
C LYS A 31 4.76 -12.52 -1.29
N ARG A 32 5.99 -11.97 -1.36
CA ARG A 32 6.90 -11.89 -0.20
C ARG A 32 6.45 -10.84 0.79
N GLN A 33 5.96 -9.68 0.31
CA GLN A 33 5.40 -8.64 1.18
C GLN A 33 4.16 -9.15 1.93
N LEU A 34 3.27 -9.89 1.29
CA LEU A 34 2.14 -10.52 1.97
C LEU A 34 2.58 -11.56 3.01
N ALA A 35 3.65 -12.32 2.73
CA ALA A 35 4.24 -13.23 3.73
C ALA A 35 4.90 -12.48 4.91
N ASP A 36 5.41 -11.26 4.69
CA ASP A 36 5.90 -10.41 5.77
C ASP A 36 4.75 -9.93 6.68
N TRP A 37 3.58 -9.63 6.10
CA TRP A 37 2.36 -9.35 6.86
C TRP A 37 1.92 -10.55 7.71
N ASP A 38 1.91 -11.75 7.12
CA ASP A 38 1.55 -12.98 7.83
C ASP A 38 2.51 -13.22 9.02
N ALA A 39 3.82 -12.99 8.82
CA ALA A 39 4.83 -13.08 9.88
C ALA A 39 4.65 -12.02 10.96
N ALA A 40 4.34 -10.78 10.59
CA ALA A 40 4.09 -9.71 11.55
C ALA A 40 2.85 -10.00 12.42
N ILE A 41 1.77 -10.48 11.82
CA ILE A 41 0.56 -10.89 12.56
C ILE A 41 0.88 -12.04 13.51
N ALA A 42 1.60 -13.07 13.06
CA ALA A 42 2.00 -14.19 13.89
C ALA A 42 2.87 -13.74 15.07
N TRP A 43 3.80 -12.81 14.83
CA TRP A 43 4.65 -12.25 15.87
C TRP A 43 3.82 -11.47 16.91
N VAL A 44 2.88 -10.60 16.48
CA VAL A 44 2.00 -9.88 17.41
C VAL A 44 1.18 -10.84 18.26
N LYS A 45 0.65 -11.93 17.68
CA LYS A 45 -0.09 -12.96 18.41
C LYS A 45 0.74 -13.68 19.46
N SER A 46 2.05 -13.77 19.28
CA SER A 46 2.98 -14.42 20.24
C SER A 46 3.39 -13.50 21.40
N ARG A 47 3.05 -12.21 21.35
CA ARG A 47 3.39 -11.23 22.38
C ARG A 47 2.49 -11.39 23.60
N THR A 48 3.07 -11.15 24.78
CA THR A 48 2.36 -11.18 26.07
C THR A 48 2.02 -9.79 26.61
N ASP A 49 2.57 -8.74 26.01
CA ASP A 49 2.39 -7.34 26.39
C ASP A 49 1.29 -6.63 25.57
N VAL A 50 0.69 -7.35 24.63
CA VAL A 50 -0.45 -6.87 23.83
C VAL A 50 -1.53 -7.94 23.77
N ASP A 51 -2.78 -7.54 23.52
CA ASP A 51 -3.90 -8.47 23.32
C ASP A 51 -3.90 -9.00 21.87
N GLY A 52 -3.28 -10.15 21.69
CA GLY A 52 -3.21 -10.84 20.38
C GLY A 52 -4.57 -11.30 19.82
N THR A 53 -5.67 -11.13 20.54
CA THR A 53 -7.03 -11.41 20.03
C THR A 53 -7.69 -10.18 19.42
N ARG A 54 -7.13 -8.98 19.61
CA ARG A 54 -7.65 -7.69 19.15
C ARG A 54 -6.70 -7.02 18.15
N ILE A 55 -6.40 -7.72 17.06
CA ILE A 55 -5.49 -7.24 16.02
C ILE A 55 -6.29 -6.56 14.90
N ALA A 56 -5.86 -5.36 14.51
CA ALA A 56 -6.26 -4.68 13.29
C ALA A 56 -5.07 -4.59 12.32
N VAL A 57 -5.37 -4.53 11.03
CA VAL A 57 -4.38 -4.22 9.98
C VAL A 57 -4.66 -2.85 9.39
N TRP A 58 -3.61 -2.08 9.15
CA TRP A 58 -3.66 -0.77 8.52
C TRP A 58 -2.68 -0.71 7.35
N GLY A 59 -3.10 -0.16 6.24
CA GLY A 59 -2.23 0.06 5.11
C GLY A 59 -2.65 1.24 4.26
N SER A 60 -1.67 1.90 3.65
CA SER A 60 -1.90 3.04 2.77
C SER A 60 -1.39 2.74 1.35
N SER A 61 -2.07 3.26 0.34
CA SER A 61 -1.71 3.13 -1.07
C SER A 61 -1.51 1.65 -1.45
N PHE A 62 -0.33 1.26 -1.91
CA PHE A 62 0.00 -0.14 -2.20
C PHE A 62 -0.15 -1.04 -0.97
N GLY A 63 0.26 -0.55 0.21
CA GLY A 63 0.02 -1.20 1.50
C GLY A 63 -1.47 -1.30 1.86
N GLY A 64 -2.30 -0.37 1.42
CA GLY A 64 -3.77 -0.43 1.52
C GLY A 64 -4.35 -1.60 0.73
N GLY A 65 -3.80 -1.89 -0.45
CA GLY A 65 -4.10 -3.10 -1.21
C GLY A 65 -3.70 -4.38 -0.48
N HIS A 66 -2.54 -4.36 0.20
CA HIS A 66 -2.12 -5.48 1.05
C HIS A 66 -3.05 -5.65 2.26
N ALA A 67 -3.45 -4.56 2.92
CA ALA A 67 -4.38 -4.63 4.05
C ALA A 67 -5.72 -5.28 3.65
N ILE A 68 -6.26 -4.97 2.47
CA ILE A 68 -7.45 -5.64 1.91
C ILE A 68 -7.21 -7.15 1.74
N THR A 69 -6.08 -7.53 1.11
CA THR A 69 -5.74 -8.93 0.87
C THR A 69 -5.52 -9.70 2.17
N VAL A 70 -4.82 -9.10 3.13
CA VAL A 70 -4.54 -9.68 4.44
C VAL A 70 -5.82 -9.85 5.25
N ALA A 71 -6.69 -8.83 5.30
CA ALA A 71 -7.97 -8.91 5.98
C ALA A 71 -8.89 -10.01 5.40
N ALA A 72 -8.82 -10.27 4.10
CA ALA A 72 -9.56 -11.35 3.46
C ALA A 72 -9.02 -12.74 3.80
N ARG A 73 -7.70 -12.86 4.10
CA ARG A 73 -7.03 -14.13 4.46
C ARG A 73 -7.10 -14.45 5.95
N HIS A 74 -7.23 -13.43 6.79
CA HIS A 74 -7.19 -13.52 8.24
C HIS A 74 -8.56 -13.18 8.85
N PRO A 75 -9.52 -14.12 8.86
CA PRO A 75 -10.88 -13.89 9.34
C PRO A 75 -10.95 -13.59 10.85
N GLU A 76 -9.88 -13.87 11.58
CA GLU A 76 -9.73 -13.61 13.03
C GLU A 76 -9.40 -12.14 13.33
N LEU A 77 -9.01 -11.34 12.36
CA LEU A 77 -8.75 -9.91 12.55
C LEU A 77 -10.00 -9.17 13.02
N LYS A 78 -9.83 -8.23 13.92
CA LYS A 78 -10.92 -7.42 14.47
C LYS A 78 -11.31 -6.24 13.59
N ALA A 79 -10.35 -5.67 12.87
CA ALA A 79 -10.59 -4.55 11.97
C ALA A 79 -9.53 -4.46 10.86
N ALA A 80 -9.84 -3.72 9.82
CA ALA A 80 -8.89 -3.31 8.79
C ALA A 80 -9.10 -1.84 8.41
N VAL A 81 -8.03 -1.15 8.05
CA VAL A 81 -8.08 0.20 7.49
C VAL A 81 -7.30 0.19 6.17
N ALA A 82 -7.95 0.64 5.11
CA ALA A 82 -7.37 0.79 3.78
C ALA A 82 -7.42 2.27 3.36
N GLN A 83 -6.29 2.95 3.51
CA GLN A 83 -6.13 4.37 3.18
C GLN A 83 -5.71 4.51 1.73
N CYS A 84 -6.42 5.36 0.93
CA CYS A 84 -6.21 5.56 -0.50
C CYS A 84 -5.69 4.30 -1.22
N PRO A 85 -6.39 3.13 -1.06
CA PRO A 85 -5.79 1.84 -1.35
C PRO A 85 -5.61 1.59 -2.85
N PHE A 86 -4.50 0.97 -3.19
CA PHE A 86 -4.29 0.37 -4.50
C PHE A 86 -5.20 -0.86 -4.64
N THR A 87 -6.24 -0.76 -5.46
CA THR A 87 -7.27 -1.80 -5.56
C THR A 87 -7.23 -2.60 -6.86
N ASP A 88 -6.71 -2.01 -7.94
CA ASP A 88 -6.65 -2.66 -9.26
C ASP A 88 -5.49 -2.12 -10.10
N GLY A 89 -4.48 -2.97 -10.32
CA GLY A 89 -3.28 -2.60 -11.05
C GLY A 89 -3.52 -2.25 -12.51
N LEU A 90 -4.49 -2.91 -13.14
CA LEU A 90 -4.84 -2.56 -14.52
C LEU A 90 -5.50 -1.18 -14.59
N ALA A 91 -6.43 -0.89 -13.68
CA ALA A 91 -7.09 0.41 -13.62
C ALA A 91 -6.09 1.54 -13.34
N SER A 92 -5.18 1.34 -12.38
CA SER A 92 -4.11 2.31 -12.10
C SER A 92 -3.16 2.51 -13.28
N SER A 93 -2.78 1.44 -13.98
CA SER A 93 -1.92 1.53 -15.17
C SER A 93 -2.62 2.27 -16.34
N LEU A 94 -3.92 2.07 -16.51
CA LEU A 94 -4.70 2.79 -17.53
C LEU A 94 -4.88 4.27 -17.17
N ALA A 95 -5.01 4.59 -15.89
CA ALA A 95 -5.09 5.98 -15.42
C ALA A 95 -3.78 6.76 -15.66
N LEU A 96 -2.63 6.09 -15.58
CA LEU A 96 -1.33 6.67 -15.96
C LEU A 96 -1.20 6.91 -17.47
N GLY A 97 -2.04 6.26 -18.28
CA GLY A 97 -2.01 6.30 -19.71
C GLY A 97 -1.30 5.09 -20.35
N PRO A 98 -1.83 4.58 -21.48
CA PRO A 98 -1.30 3.39 -22.13
C PRO A 98 0.14 3.59 -22.67
N VAL A 99 0.45 4.79 -23.17
CA VAL A 99 1.78 5.12 -23.71
C VAL A 99 2.82 5.09 -22.59
N GLU A 100 2.51 5.68 -21.43
CA GLU A 100 3.41 5.70 -20.28
C GLU A 100 3.68 4.30 -19.74
N SER A 101 2.64 3.47 -19.67
CA SER A 101 2.76 2.06 -19.27
C SER A 101 3.63 1.25 -20.24
N LEU A 102 3.60 1.54 -21.54
CA LEU A 102 4.43 0.86 -22.53
C LEU A 102 5.90 1.25 -22.44
N LYS A 103 6.23 2.48 -22.03
CA LYS A 103 7.64 2.93 -21.87
C LYS A 103 8.42 2.11 -20.85
N VAL A 104 7.72 1.45 -19.90
CA VAL A 104 8.35 0.62 -18.87
C VAL A 104 8.81 -0.75 -19.42
N LEU A 105 8.18 -1.26 -20.48
CA LEU A 105 8.42 -2.61 -20.99
C LEU A 105 9.88 -2.91 -21.37
N PRO A 106 10.63 -2.03 -22.05
CA PRO A 106 12.03 -2.30 -22.38
C PRO A 106 12.91 -2.46 -21.13
N VAL A 107 12.63 -1.69 -20.06
CA VAL A 107 13.38 -1.78 -18.80
C VAL A 107 13.04 -3.08 -18.08
N VAL A 108 11.76 -3.47 -18.07
CA VAL A 108 11.30 -4.77 -17.57
C VAL A 108 11.98 -5.92 -18.29
N ALA A 109 12.02 -5.89 -19.63
CA ALA A 109 12.66 -6.94 -20.42
C ALA A 109 14.17 -7.07 -20.09
N LYS A 110 14.88 -5.94 -19.95
CA LYS A 110 16.29 -5.92 -19.54
C LYS A 110 16.46 -6.54 -18.15
N ASP A 111 15.59 -6.23 -17.20
CA ASP A 111 15.66 -6.77 -15.85
C ASP A 111 15.35 -8.28 -15.79
N VAL A 112 14.39 -8.75 -16.59
CA VAL A 112 14.11 -10.19 -16.72
C VAL A 112 15.33 -10.93 -17.32
N VAL A 113 15.97 -10.38 -18.33
CA VAL A 113 17.21 -10.96 -18.89
C VAL A 113 18.35 -10.95 -17.86
N ALA A 114 18.48 -9.87 -17.08
CA ALA A 114 19.45 -9.80 -15.99
C ALA A 114 19.19 -10.89 -14.92
N MET A 115 17.92 -11.10 -14.57
CA MET A 115 17.51 -12.15 -13.64
C MET A 115 17.89 -13.56 -14.16
N ILE A 116 17.56 -13.87 -15.42
CA ILE A 116 17.88 -15.17 -16.04
C ILE A 116 19.41 -15.41 -16.08
N ARG A 117 20.18 -14.34 -16.27
CA ARG A 117 21.64 -14.38 -16.30
C ARG A 117 22.30 -14.24 -14.91
N HIS A 118 21.53 -14.30 -13.82
CA HIS A 118 22.00 -14.12 -12.43
C HIS A 118 22.79 -12.83 -12.21
N ARG A 119 22.43 -11.75 -12.92
CA ARG A 119 23.04 -10.41 -12.77
C ARG A 119 22.23 -9.53 -11.83
N ALA A 120 22.83 -8.41 -11.43
CA ALA A 120 22.15 -7.39 -10.63
C ALA A 120 20.86 -6.90 -11.33
N PRO A 121 19.79 -6.59 -10.57
CA PRO A 121 18.55 -6.08 -11.12
C PRO A 121 18.75 -4.77 -11.89
N VAL A 122 17.98 -4.60 -12.96
CA VAL A 122 17.80 -3.30 -13.61
C VAL A 122 16.71 -2.55 -12.86
N MET A 123 17.04 -1.36 -12.36
CA MET A 123 16.14 -0.57 -11.54
C MET A 123 15.27 0.35 -12.37
N ILE A 124 14.08 0.65 -11.81
CA ILE A 124 13.17 1.68 -12.32
C ILE A 124 12.79 2.60 -11.16
N PRO A 125 12.71 3.94 -11.35
CA PRO A 125 12.20 4.84 -10.33
C PRO A 125 10.77 4.48 -9.89
N LEU A 126 10.49 4.60 -8.59
CA LEU A 126 9.13 4.49 -8.06
C LEU A 126 8.29 5.68 -8.50
N ALA A 127 8.81 6.91 -8.29
CA ALA A 127 8.18 8.14 -8.69
C ALA A 127 9.11 8.95 -9.59
N GLY A 128 8.57 9.56 -10.62
CA GLY A 128 9.29 10.41 -11.57
C GLY A 128 8.42 11.54 -12.09
N PRO A 129 9.01 12.53 -12.78
CA PRO A 129 8.23 13.59 -13.39
C PRO A 129 7.32 13.07 -14.51
N PRO A 130 6.26 13.80 -14.88
CA PRO A 130 5.39 13.45 -15.99
C PRO A 130 6.15 13.10 -17.26
N GLY A 131 5.75 12.02 -17.94
CA GLY A 131 6.40 11.53 -19.17
C GLY A 131 7.67 10.71 -18.96
N SER A 132 8.21 10.62 -17.74
CA SER A 132 9.38 9.80 -17.42
C SER A 132 9.06 8.32 -17.33
N VAL A 133 10.10 7.48 -17.43
CA VAL A 133 9.99 6.03 -17.20
C VAL A 133 10.07 5.78 -15.71
N ALA A 134 8.91 5.74 -15.04
CA ALA A 134 8.75 5.46 -13.61
C ALA A 134 7.47 4.66 -13.38
N LEU A 135 7.32 4.05 -12.19
CA LEU A 135 6.09 3.34 -11.83
C LEU A 135 4.93 4.31 -11.55
N MET A 136 5.22 5.51 -11.07
CA MET A 136 4.28 6.61 -10.88
C MET A 136 4.88 7.88 -11.47
N ASN A 137 4.17 8.51 -12.38
CA ASN A 137 4.60 9.73 -13.06
C ASN A 137 3.46 10.77 -13.17
N ALA A 138 2.47 10.69 -12.29
CA ALA A 138 1.49 11.75 -12.10
C ALA A 138 2.22 13.05 -11.63
N PRO A 139 1.69 14.24 -11.96
CA PRO A 139 2.37 15.52 -11.64
C PRO A 139 2.72 15.70 -10.16
N ASP A 140 1.92 15.15 -9.26
CA ASP A 140 2.09 15.19 -7.81
C ASP A 140 2.88 14.02 -7.22
N ALA A 141 3.22 12.98 -8.02
CA ALA A 141 3.85 11.77 -7.51
C ALA A 141 5.25 12.02 -6.95
N LEU A 142 6.15 12.60 -7.75
CA LEU A 142 7.52 12.86 -7.30
C LEU A 142 7.59 13.90 -6.17
N PRO A 143 6.98 15.11 -6.30
CA PRO A 143 6.99 16.07 -5.21
C PRO A 143 6.27 15.58 -3.95
N GLY A 144 5.18 14.81 -4.09
CA GLY A 144 4.48 14.22 -2.97
C GLY A 144 5.34 13.22 -2.20
N TYR A 145 6.08 12.34 -2.90
CA TYR A 145 7.05 11.45 -2.26
C TYR A 145 8.15 12.22 -1.54
N GLN A 146 8.73 13.22 -2.19
CA GLN A 146 9.82 14.02 -1.62
C GLN A 146 9.38 14.74 -0.34
N ALA A 147 8.16 15.25 -0.30
CA ALA A 147 7.62 15.93 0.88
C ALA A 147 7.46 15.01 2.12
N LEU A 148 7.44 13.71 1.92
CA LEU A 148 7.31 12.72 3.01
C LEU A 148 8.66 12.22 3.53
N LEU A 149 9.75 12.52 2.86
CA LEU A 149 11.06 12.01 3.23
C LEU A 149 11.67 12.84 4.37
N PRO A 150 12.16 12.20 5.44
CA PRO A 150 12.94 12.90 6.45
C PRO A 150 14.30 13.37 5.87
N GLU A 151 14.90 14.42 6.48
CA GLU A 151 16.15 15.01 6.01
C GLU A 151 17.30 13.99 5.87
N ASN A 152 17.37 13.01 6.78
CA ASN A 152 18.40 11.97 6.80
C ASN A 152 17.88 10.61 6.31
N THR A 153 17.15 10.62 5.19
CA THR A 153 16.55 9.40 4.66
C THR A 153 17.55 8.49 3.97
N THR A 154 17.42 7.18 4.19
CA THR A 154 18.09 6.14 3.40
C THR A 154 17.20 5.61 2.28
N PHE A 155 16.06 6.23 2.05
CA PHE A 155 15.11 5.85 1.00
C PHE A 155 15.77 5.93 -0.38
N ARG A 156 15.55 4.89 -1.18
CA ARG A 156 15.97 4.82 -2.58
C ARG A 156 14.73 4.83 -3.45
N ASN A 157 14.60 5.87 -4.29
CA ASN A 157 13.49 6.02 -5.23
C ASN A 157 13.62 5.07 -6.42
N GLU A 158 13.76 3.77 -6.14
CA GLU A 158 13.93 2.76 -7.18
C GLU A 158 13.50 1.36 -6.71
N VAL A 159 13.09 0.53 -7.65
CA VAL A 159 12.83 -0.90 -7.46
C VAL A 159 13.27 -1.69 -8.69
N ALA A 160 13.48 -3.01 -8.54
CA ALA A 160 13.73 -3.90 -9.66
C ALA A 160 12.56 -3.85 -10.66
N ALA A 161 12.84 -3.54 -11.91
CA ALA A 161 11.82 -3.25 -12.93
C ALA A 161 10.87 -4.42 -13.22
N ARG A 162 11.32 -5.65 -12.99
CA ARG A 162 10.53 -6.89 -13.16
C ARG A 162 9.25 -6.95 -12.33
N VAL A 163 9.07 -6.04 -11.37
CA VAL A 163 7.84 -5.95 -10.58
C VAL A 163 6.66 -5.38 -11.37
N ALA A 164 6.89 -4.52 -12.37
CA ALA A 164 5.82 -3.79 -13.06
C ALA A 164 4.68 -4.68 -13.61
N PRO A 165 4.93 -5.82 -14.29
CA PRO A 165 3.86 -6.70 -14.74
C PRO A 165 3.07 -7.31 -13.57
N THR A 166 3.71 -7.59 -12.44
CA THR A 166 3.04 -8.15 -11.27
C THR A 166 2.18 -7.11 -10.57
N ILE A 167 2.58 -5.84 -10.55
CA ILE A 167 1.77 -4.72 -10.06
C ILE A 167 0.52 -4.57 -10.94
N MET A 168 0.69 -4.58 -12.27
CA MET A 168 -0.43 -4.47 -13.21
C MET A 168 -1.45 -5.62 -13.05
N ALA A 169 -0.97 -6.82 -12.77
CA ALA A 169 -1.81 -7.99 -12.53
C ALA A 169 -2.45 -8.03 -11.13
N TYR A 170 -1.94 -7.26 -10.17
CA TYR A 170 -2.40 -7.27 -8.78
C TYR A 170 -3.73 -6.54 -8.63
N ARG A 171 -4.75 -7.26 -8.17
CA ARG A 171 -6.12 -6.75 -8.02
C ARG A 171 -6.69 -7.04 -6.63
N PRO A 172 -6.11 -6.47 -5.57
CA PRO A 172 -6.52 -6.74 -4.18
C PRO A 172 -7.96 -6.34 -3.90
N GLY A 173 -8.51 -5.35 -4.61
CA GLY A 173 -9.91 -4.95 -4.48
C GLY A 173 -10.91 -6.09 -4.67
N ARG A 174 -10.58 -7.10 -5.49
CA ARG A 174 -11.42 -8.29 -5.69
C ARG A 174 -11.60 -9.14 -4.43
N GLU A 175 -10.66 -9.02 -3.48
CA GLU A 175 -10.70 -9.73 -2.20
C GLU A 175 -11.64 -9.06 -1.19
N ALA A 176 -12.04 -7.79 -1.40
CA ALA A 176 -12.87 -7.02 -0.47
C ALA A 176 -14.15 -7.76 -0.05
N LYS A 177 -14.81 -8.45 -1.00
CA LYS A 177 -16.01 -9.25 -0.73
C LYS A 177 -15.82 -10.45 0.21
N LYS A 178 -14.57 -10.83 0.48
CA LYS A 178 -14.22 -11.97 1.36
C LYS A 178 -13.88 -11.52 2.79
N ILE A 179 -13.73 -10.22 3.03
CA ILE A 179 -13.36 -9.67 4.34
C ILE A 179 -14.51 -9.90 5.32
N ARG A 180 -14.19 -10.45 6.49
CA ARG A 180 -15.17 -10.75 7.54
C ARG A 180 -15.20 -9.71 8.67
N CYS A 181 -14.08 -9.08 8.97
CA CYS A 181 -14.01 -8.01 9.95
C CYS A 181 -14.57 -6.69 9.41
N PRO A 182 -14.93 -5.72 10.25
CA PRO A 182 -15.16 -4.35 9.81
C PRO A 182 -13.93 -3.80 9.10
N ILE A 183 -14.15 -3.09 7.98
CA ILE A 183 -13.09 -2.41 7.24
C ILE A 183 -13.48 -0.98 6.95
N LEU A 184 -12.56 -0.04 7.22
CA LEU A 184 -12.67 1.36 6.84
C LEU A 184 -11.89 1.61 5.55
N PHE A 185 -12.57 2.11 4.53
CA PHE A 185 -11.96 2.64 3.32
C PHE A 185 -11.91 4.17 3.41
N CYS A 186 -10.69 4.73 3.41
CA CYS A 186 -10.47 6.17 3.29
C CYS A 186 -10.13 6.47 1.84
N ILE A 187 -11.03 7.13 1.12
CA ILE A 187 -10.92 7.35 -0.33
C ILE A 187 -10.59 8.82 -0.60
N SER A 188 -9.52 9.05 -1.33
CA SER A 188 -9.13 10.34 -1.87
C SER A 188 -9.94 10.61 -3.16
N ASP A 189 -10.72 11.66 -3.20
CA ASP A 189 -11.61 11.97 -4.32
C ASP A 189 -10.87 12.49 -5.55
N THR A 190 -9.70 13.09 -5.35
CA THR A 190 -8.84 13.62 -6.41
C THR A 190 -7.52 12.84 -6.52
N ASP A 191 -7.58 11.52 -6.26
CA ASP A 191 -6.42 10.63 -6.29
C ASP A 191 -5.85 10.49 -7.70
N SER A 192 -4.60 10.87 -7.89
CA SER A 192 -3.86 10.79 -9.15
C SER A 192 -3.20 9.43 -9.40
N VAL A 193 -3.15 8.55 -8.38
CA VAL A 193 -2.42 7.27 -8.40
C VAL A 193 -3.36 6.08 -8.36
N THR A 194 -4.36 6.14 -7.48
CA THR A 194 -5.31 5.05 -7.28
C THR A 194 -6.73 5.52 -7.59
N PRO A 195 -7.32 5.17 -8.76
CA PRO A 195 -8.60 5.71 -9.21
C PRO A 195 -9.72 5.55 -8.17
N PRO A 196 -10.33 6.66 -7.69
CA PRO A 196 -11.29 6.63 -6.59
C PRO A 196 -12.55 5.82 -6.92
N GLU A 197 -13.05 5.94 -8.14
CA GLU A 197 -14.26 5.21 -8.56
C GLU A 197 -14.05 3.69 -8.61
N GLN A 198 -12.84 3.25 -8.99
CA GLN A 198 -12.50 1.83 -8.96
C GLN A 198 -12.37 1.34 -7.51
N THR A 199 -11.78 2.14 -6.62
CA THR A 199 -11.71 1.84 -5.19
C THR A 199 -13.11 1.76 -4.58
N LEU A 200 -13.98 2.72 -4.87
CA LEU A 200 -15.36 2.77 -4.39
C LEU A 200 -16.17 1.54 -4.84
N LYS A 201 -15.99 1.13 -6.10
CA LYS A 201 -16.62 -0.08 -6.63
C LYS A 201 -16.28 -1.33 -5.82
N TYR A 202 -15.01 -1.51 -5.47
CA TYR A 202 -14.58 -2.65 -4.66
C TYR A 202 -14.95 -2.51 -3.19
N ALA A 203 -14.81 -1.33 -2.60
CA ALA A 203 -15.19 -1.08 -1.21
C ALA A 203 -16.64 -1.47 -0.92
N ARG A 204 -17.56 -1.14 -1.81
CA ARG A 204 -18.99 -1.49 -1.71
C ARG A 204 -19.27 -3.00 -1.72
N THR A 205 -18.32 -3.82 -2.12
CA THR A 205 -18.47 -5.30 -2.08
C THR A 205 -18.11 -5.90 -0.74
N ALA A 206 -17.44 -5.16 0.14
CA ALA A 206 -17.06 -5.66 1.46
C ALA A 206 -18.29 -5.69 2.38
N PRO A 207 -18.59 -6.84 3.04
CA PRO A 207 -19.84 -7.02 3.79
C PRO A 207 -20.02 -6.07 4.98
N ARG A 208 -18.92 -5.59 5.56
CA ARG A 208 -18.90 -4.74 6.77
C ARG A 208 -18.02 -3.52 6.53
N CYS A 209 -18.23 -2.81 5.42
CA CYS A 209 -17.44 -1.64 5.07
C CYS A 209 -18.02 -0.35 5.66
N GLU A 210 -17.11 0.52 6.07
CA GLU A 210 -17.33 1.95 6.26
C GLU A 210 -16.51 2.68 5.20
N ILE A 211 -17.10 3.71 4.58
CA ILE A 211 -16.44 4.50 3.53
C ILE A 211 -16.43 5.94 3.97
N LYS A 212 -15.23 6.51 4.04
CA LYS A 212 -14.99 7.94 4.24
C LYS A 212 -14.34 8.50 2.97
N ARG A 213 -14.88 9.59 2.46
CA ARG A 213 -14.37 10.29 1.26
C ARG A 213 -13.81 11.64 1.68
N TYR A 214 -12.70 12.02 1.04
CA TYR A 214 -11.99 13.25 1.35
C TYR A 214 -11.66 13.99 0.06
N ASP A 215 -11.99 15.27 0.00
CA ASP A 215 -11.61 16.15 -1.11
C ASP A 215 -10.13 16.52 -0.99
N ALA A 216 -9.28 15.56 -1.26
CA ALA A 216 -7.84 15.69 -1.12
C ALA A 216 -7.14 14.74 -2.11
N GLY A 217 -5.94 15.10 -2.58
CA GLY A 217 -5.10 14.26 -3.44
C GLY A 217 -4.40 13.14 -2.68
N HIS A 218 -3.82 12.19 -3.42
CA HIS A 218 -3.16 10.99 -2.87
C HIS A 218 -2.15 11.32 -1.77
N PHE A 219 -1.26 12.28 -2.02
CA PHE A 219 -0.17 12.63 -1.10
C PHE A 219 -0.60 13.61 0.01
N ALA A 220 -1.73 14.30 -0.15
CA ALA A 220 -2.27 15.17 0.89
C ALA A 220 -2.73 14.39 2.15
N PHE A 221 -3.01 13.09 2.00
CA PHE A 221 -3.38 12.20 3.11
C PHE A 221 -2.30 12.01 4.17
N TYR A 222 -1.09 12.47 3.92
CA TYR A 222 0.04 12.26 4.84
C TYR A 222 0.48 13.53 5.56
N LEU A 223 -0.04 14.70 5.18
CA LEU A 223 0.42 16.00 5.69
C LEU A 223 -0.75 16.96 5.95
N GLY A 224 -0.55 17.87 6.91
CA GLY A 224 -1.45 18.99 7.18
C GLY A 224 -2.84 18.61 7.66
N GLU A 225 -3.83 19.46 7.37
CA GLU A 225 -5.21 19.29 7.81
C GLU A 225 -5.89 18.02 7.27
N PRO A 226 -5.72 17.64 5.98
CA PRO A 226 -6.29 16.37 5.49
C PRO A 226 -5.81 15.15 6.26
N PHE A 227 -4.53 15.12 6.67
CA PHE A 227 -3.99 14.06 7.52
C PHE A 227 -4.66 14.05 8.90
N GLU A 228 -4.85 15.20 9.55
CA GLU A 228 -5.45 15.27 10.88
C GLU A 228 -6.90 14.79 10.87
N GLN A 229 -7.68 15.20 9.89
CA GLN A 229 -9.05 14.72 9.71
C GLN A 229 -9.10 13.21 9.49
N LEU A 230 -8.31 12.72 8.54
CA LEU A 230 -8.22 11.33 8.17
C LEU A 230 -7.82 10.43 9.35
N VAL A 231 -6.76 10.80 10.06
CA VAL A 231 -6.26 10.00 11.18
C VAL A 231 -7.22 10.03 12.36
N GLY A 232 -7.95 11.13 12.57
CA GLY A 232 -9.03 11.23 13.56
C GLY A 232 -10.12 10.19 13.28
N ASP A 233 -10.62 10.11 12.05
CA ASP A 233 -11.60 9.12 11.63
C ASP A 233 -11.09 7.67 11.78
N GLN A 234 -9.83 7.42 11.47
CA GLN A 234 -9.22 6.10 11.64
C GLN A 234 -9.09 5.70 13.11
N VAL A 235 -8.68 6.63 13.98
CA VAL A 235 -8.60 6.42 15.44
C VAL A 235 -9.98 6.12 16.02
N GLU A 236 -11.00 6.88 15.63
CA GLU A 236 -12.38 6.64 16.05
C GLU A 236 -12.84 5.23 15.65
N PHE A 237 -12.66 4.87 14.39
CA PHE A 237 -13.02 3.56 13.85
C PHE A 237 -12.32 2.42 14.61
N LEU A 238 -10.99 2.51 14.75
CA LEU A 238 -10.20 1.47 15.42
C LEU A 238 -10.53 1.36 16.90
N THR A 239 -10.68 2.49 17.60
CA THR A 239 -11.07 2.49 19.04
C THR A 239 -12.41 1.81 19.26
N ARG A 240 -13.40 2.10 18.43
CA ARG A 240 -14.74 1.51 18.49
C ARG A 240 -14.75 0.02 18.16
N THR A 241 -13.94 -0.40 17.20
CA THR A 241 -13.95 -1.80 16.73
C THR A 241 -13.05 -2.72 17.55
N LEU A 242 -11.95 -2.22 18.10
CA LEU A 242 -11.03 -3.00 18.94
C LEU A 242 -11.51 -3.15 20.39
N ARG A 243 -12.42 -2.29 20.87
CA ARG A 243 -13.01 -2.41 22.23
C ARG A 243 -14.12 -3.48 22.32
N ARG A 244 -14.66 -3.90 21.20
CA ARG A 244 -15.70 -4.95 21.10
C ARG A 244 -15.07 -6.34 20.91
#